data_409e18cced206495d1fddd47b0ad4fd3
#
_entry.id   409e18cced206495d1fddd47b0ad4fd3
#
_cell.length_a   1.000
_cell.length_b   1.000
_cell.length_c   1.000
_cell.angle_alpha   90.00
_cell.angle_beta   90.00
_cell.angle_gamma   90.00
#
_symmetry.space_group_name_H-M   'P 1'
#
loop_
_entity.id
_entity.type
_entity.pdbx_description
1 polymer ?
#
loop_
_entity_poly.entity_id
_entity_poly.type
_entity_poly.pdbx_seq_one_letter_code
_entity_poly.pdbx_strand_id
1 'polypeptide(L)'
;ISMWVMNTSTTLMLLPICLALSLNISESLPNIDKANSRNFEIALFLGIAYASSMGGMSSLIGTAPNIVFAGFMQENFAMEISFIDWMKIALPIGLTMLVIGFFVLTKLLYPVKFNLNIEAKRKINQSLYKLGPMSIDEKKVLILFGLTAFFWVSRTHLNDYPCLLYTSPSPRDYPG
;
A
#
# COMPACT_ATOMS: atom_id res chain seq x y z
N ILE A 1 -0.98 -1.58 -2.55
CA ILE A 1 -0.48 -0.43 -3.34
C ILE A 1 0.89 0.00 -2.81
N SER A 2 1.05 0.27 -1.51
CA SER A 2 2.30 0.78 -0.91
C SER A 2 3.52 -0.13 -1.08
N MET A 3 3.36 -1.40 -1.39
CA MET A 3 4.46 -2.30 -1.76
C MET A 3 5.16 -1.90 -3.07
N TRP A 4 4.46 -1.19 -3.95
CA TRP A 4 4.92 -0.85 -5.30
C TRP A 4 5.14 0.66 -5.49
N VAL A 5 4.54 1.45 -4.61
CA VAL A 5 4.57 2.92 -4.65
C VAL A 5 5.00 3.39 -3.27
N MET A 6 5.81 4.45 -3.20
CA MET A 6 6.29 5.00 -1.92
C MET A 6 5.13 5.26 -0.94
N ASN A 7 5.37 5.01 0.34
CA ASN A 7 4.37 5.17 1.42
C ASN A 7 3.70 6.54 1.41
N THR A 8 4.49 7.60 1.24
CA THR A 8 3.99 8.99 1.19
C THR A 8 3.03 9.19 0.02
N SER A 9 3.39 8.71 -1.18
CA SER A 9 2.54 8.83 -2.36
C SER A 9 1.24 8.05 -2.20
N THR A 10 1.30 6.84 -1.63
CA THR A 10 0.12 6.03 -1.33
C THR A 10 -0.80 6.74 -0.34
N THR A 11 -0.24 7.30 0.74
CA THR A 11 -1.00 8.02 1.75
C THR A 11 -1.66 9.28 1.17
N LEU A 12 -0.92 10.07 0.40
CA LEU A 12 -1.43 11.29 -0.24
C LEU A 12 -2.53 10.98 -1.27
N MET A 13 -2.42 9.88 -2.01
CA MET A 13 -3.43 9.46 -2.98
C MET A 13 -4.72 9.00 -2.29
N LEU A 14 -4.62 8.33 -1.14
CA LEU A 14 -5.77 7.84 -0.40
C LEU A 14 -6.42 8.90 0.50
N LEU A 15 -5.69 9.96 0.86
CA LEU A 15 -6.18 11.01 1.75
C LEU A 15 -7.49 11.68 1.28
N PRO A 16 -7.64 12.11 0.01
CA PRO A 16 -8.90 12.68 -0.47
C PRO A 16 -10.07 11.71 -0.39
N ILE A 17 -9.82 10.41 -0.65
CA ILE A 17 -10.84 9.38 -0.57
C ILE A 17 -11.34 9.22 0.87
N CYS A 18 -10.41 9.27 1.83
CA CYS A 18 -10.74 9.15 3.24
C CYS A 18 -11.45 10.37 3.78
N LEU A 19 -11.07 11.56 3.34
CA LEU A 19 -11.81 12.79 3.65
C LEU A 19 -13.24 12.72 3.12
N ALA A 20 -13.43 12.32 1.87
CA ALA A 20 -14.76 12.16 1.28
C ALA A 20 -15.59 11.11 2.03
N LEU A 21 -14.98 10.01 2.47
CA LEU A 21 -15.65 8.95 3.23
C LEU A 21 -16.05 9.44 4.62
N SER A 22 -15.17 10.16 5.31
CA SER A 22 -15.44 10.76 6.62
C SER A 22 -16.60 11.74 6.55
N LEU A 23 -16.61 12.65 5.59
CA LEU A 23 -17.68 13.62 5.37
C LEU A 23 -19.02 12.94 5.04
N ASN A 24 -19.01 11.98 4.12
CA ASN A 24 -20.22 11.25 3.72
C ASN A 24 -20.84 10.46 4.89
N ILE A 25 -20.03 9.87 5.75
CA ILE A 25 -20.53 9.15 6.93
C ILE A 25 -21.10 10.13 7.95
N SER A 26 -20.45 11.25 8.19
CA SER A 26 -20.94 12.30 9.09
C SER A 26 -22.29 12.85 8.63
N GLU A 27 -22.50 13.07 7.34
CA GLU A 27 -23.77 13.54 6.76
C GLU A 27 -24.84 12.46 6.71
N SER A 28 -24.47 11.21 6.47
CA SER A 28 -25.44 10.11 6.30
C SER A 28 -26.00 9.59 7.62
N LEU A 29 -25.35 9.88 8.73
CA LEU A 29 -25.70 9.37 10.06
C LEU A 29 -25.79 10.52 11.09
N PRO A 30 -26.79 11.39 10.99
CA PRO A 30 -26.95 12.57 11.87
C PRO A 30 -27.12 12.21 13.36
N ASN A 31 -27.45 10.96 13.68
CA ASN A 31 -27.63 10.46 15.05
C ASN A 31 -26.38 9.69 15.58
N ILE A 32 -25.25 9.77 14.90
CA ILE A 32 -24.01 9.19 15.45
C ILE A 32 -23.52 10.06 16.60
N ASP A 33 -23.20 9.40 17.71
CA ASP A 33 -22.48 10.02 18.80
C ASP A 33 -21.16 10.64 18.26
N LYS A 34 -20.93 11.91 18.58
CA LYS A 34 -19.73 12.67 18.15
C LYS A 34 -18.43 11.93 18.47
N ALA A 35 -18.41 11.17 19.58
CA ALA A 35 -17.26 10.35 19.95
C ALA A 35 -17.00 9.20 18.95
N ASN A 36 -18.07 8.54 18.48
CA ASN A 36 -17.95 7.45 17.51
C ASN A 36 -17.51 7.96 16.12
N SER A 37 -18.02 9.12 15.68
CA SER A 37 -17.58 9.76 14.42
C SER A 37 -16.10 10.10 14.48
N ARG A 38 -15.66 10.74 15.56
CA ARG A 38 -14.26 11.09 15.79
C ARG A 38 -13.35 9.86 15.84
N ASN A 39 -13.77 8.81 16.55
CA ASN A 39 -13.00 7.56 16.62
C ASN A 39 -12.84 6.92 15.25
N PHE A 40 -13.89 6.94 14.43
CA PHE A 40 -13.85 6.45 13.06
C PHE A 40 -12.85 7.23 12.20
N GLU A 41 -12.93 8.56 12.24
CA GLU A 41 -12.01 9.43 11.51
C GLU A 41 -10.55 9.14 11.88
N ILE A 42 -10.25 9.12 13.17
CA ILE A 42 -8.90 8.84 13.67
C ILE A 42 -8.45 7.44 13.24
N ALA A 43 -9.29 6.42 13.42
CA ALA A 43 -8.96 5.06 13.02
C ALA A 43 -8.73 4.93 11.51
N LEU A 44 -9.49 5.66 10.69
CA LEU A 44 -9.36 5.68 9.24
C LEU A 44 -8.02 6.30 8.80
N PHE A 45 -7.70 7.50 9.29
CA PHE A 45 -6.46 8.19 8.92
C PHE A 45 -5.21 7.49 9.44
N LEU A 46 -5.22 7.07 10.70
CA LEU A 46 -4.11 6.29 11.26
C LEU A 46 -3.98 4.93 10.57
N GLY A 47 -5.11 4.29 10.26
CA GLY A 47 -5.15 3.01 9.55
C GLY A 47 -4.43 3.08 8.21
N ILE A 48 -4.66 4.13 7.42
CA ILE A 48 -3.97 4.34 6.14
C ILE A 48 -2.48 4.60 6.34
N ALA A 49 -2.12 5.44 7.28
CA ALA A 49 -0.72 5.76 7.55
C ALA A 49 0.07 4.50 7.94
N TYR A 50 -0.46 3.71 8.89
CA TYR A 50 0.18 2.46 9.30
C TYR A 50 0.15 1.39 8.22
N ALA A 51 -0.97 1.22 7.50
CA ALA A 51 -1.06 0.25 6.42
C ALA A 51 -0.10 0.58 5.26
N SER A 52 0.09 1.87 4.95
CA SER A 52 1.09 2.31 3.98
C SER A 52 2.51 1.97 4.42
N SER A 53 2.84 2.20 5.67
CA SER A 53 4.17 1.90 6.21
C SER A 53 4.45 0.39 6.25
N MET A 54 3.49 -0.40 6.72
CA MET A 54 3.59 -1.86 6.76
C MET A 54 3.67 -2.46 5.35
N GLY A 55 2.89 -1.94 4.40
CA GLY A 55 2.97 -2.33 2.99
C GLY A 55 4.33 -1.99 2.38
N GLY A 56 4.88 -0.81 2.66
CA GLY A 56 6.17 -0.40 2.14
C GLY A 56 7.34 -1.25 2.64
N MET A 57 7.31 -1.69 3.88
CA MET A 57 8.32 -2.63 4.41
C MET A 57 8.25 -4.01 3.73
N SER A 58 7.09 -4.40 3.22
CA SER A 58 6.84 -5.74 2.67
C SER A 58 7.53 -6.00 1.33
N SER A 59 8.02 -4.97 0.64
CA SER A 59 8.81 -5.13 -0.59
C SER A 59 10.11 -4.34 -0.53
N LEU A 60 11.08 -4.76 -1.32
CA LEU A 60 12.40 -4.10 -1.36
C LEU A 60 12.31 -2.65 -1.85
N ILE A 61 11.39 -2.38 -2.78
CA ILE A 61 11.23 -1.06 -3.43
C ILE A 61 10.16 -0.17 -2.77
N GLY A 62 9.38 -0.71 -1.84
CA GLY A 62 8.26 0.01 -1.23
C GLY A 62 8.68 1.20 -0.36
N THR A 63 9.92 1.18 0.16
CA THR A 63 10.48 2.31 0.92
C THR A 63 11.98 2.40 0.74
N ALA A 64 12.52 3.63 0.70
CA ALA A 64 13.93 3.90 0.45
C ALA A 64 14.90 3.21 1.44
N PRO A 65 14.64 3.12 2.75
CA PRO A 65 15.51 2.41 3.68
C PRO A 65 15.80 0.96 3.33
N ASN A 66 14.85 0.25 2.70
CA ASN A 66 15.03 -1.16 2.32
C ASN A 66 16.11 -1.27 1.24
N ILE A 67 16.10 -0.39 0.25
CA ILE A 67 17.09 -0.36 -0.84
C ILE A 67 18.47 0.00 -0.29
N VAL A 68 18.52 1.00 0.62
CA VAL A 68 19.79 1.40 1.27
C VAL A 68 20.36 0.25 2.07
N PHE A 69 19.54 -0.49 2.81
CA PHE A 69 19.97 -1.66 3.56
C PHE A 69 20.50 -2.75 2.63
N ALA A 70 19.82 -3.06 1.53
CA ALA A 70 20.27 -4.05 0.57
C ALA A 70 21.60 -3.65 -0.08
N GLY A 71 21.78 -2.37 -0.45
CA GLY A 71 23.04 -1.84 -0.96
C GLY A 71 24.16 -1.94 0.06
N PHE A 72 23.91 -1.60 1.31
CA PHE A 72 24.88 -1.74 2.40
C PHE A 72 25.33 -3.19 2.61
N MET A 73 24.42 -4.15 2.54
CA MET A 73 24.73 -5.57 2.66
C MET A 73 25.57 -6.06 1.49
N GLN A 74 25.29 -5.58 0.29
CA GLN A 74 26.08 -5.92 -0.89
C GLN A 74 27.51 -5.35 -0.83
N GLU A 75 27.66 -4.09 -0.42
CA GLU A 75 28.97 -3.42 -0.38
C GLU A 75 29.89 -3.93 0.73
N ASN A 76 29.34 -4.19 1.92
CA ASN A 76 30.16 -4.54 3.10
C ASN A 76 30.30 -6.04 3.34
N PHE A 77 29.33 -6.83 2.91
CA PHE A 77 29.25 -8.27 3.19
C PHE A 77 29.22 -9.13 1.92
N ALA A 78 29.25 -8.52 0.73
CA ALA A 78 29.12 -9.21 -0.55
C ALA A 78 27.83 -10.08 -0.62
N MET A 79 26.79 -9.71 0.11
CA MET A 79 25.50 -10.39 0.16
C MET A 79 24.49 -9.68 -0.74
N GLU A 80 24.11 -10.33 -1.82
CA GLU A 80 23.05 -9.84 -2.70
C GLU A 80 21.68 -10.25 -2.14
N ILE A 81 20.86 -9.26 -1.78
CA ILE A 81 19.48 -9.49 -1.33
C ILE A 81 18.56 -9.34 -2.54
N SER A 82 18.02 -10.44 -3.03
CA SER A 82 17.08 -10.40 -4.14
C SER A 82 15.71 -9.87 -3.70
N PHE A 83 14.95 -9.32 -4.65
CA PHE A 83 13.59 -8.84 -4.40
C PHE A 83 12.69 -9.93 -3.81
N ILE A 84 12.81 -11.15 -4.32
CA ILE A 84 12.00 -12.30 -3.88
C ILE A 84 12.41 -12.74 -2.47
N ASP A 85 13.69 -12.76 -2.14
CA ASP A 85 14.15 -13.18 -0.81
C ASP A 85 13.74 -12.18 0.26
N TRP A 86 13.77 -10.88 -0.06
CA TRP A 86 13.18 -9.85 0.81
C TRP A 86 11.70 -10.11 1.05
N MET A 87 10.91 -10.33 -0.02
CA MET A 87 9.48 -10.56 0.09
C MET A 87 9.11 -11.81 0.89
N LYS A 88 9.86 -12.90 0.77
CA LYS A 88 9.60 -14.14 1.52
C LYS A 88 9.58 -13.90 3.04
N ILE A 89 10.41 -12.97 3.52
CA ILE A 89 10.53 -12.65 4.95
C ILE A 89 9.62 -11.47 5.32
N ALA A 90 9.71 -10.39 4.58
CA ALA A 90 9.07 -9.13 4.95
C ALA A 90 7.54 -9.14 4.71
N LEU A 91 7.05 -9.85 3.69
CA LEU A 91 5.62 -9.89 3.39
C LEU A 91 4.79 -10.59 4.49
N PRO A 92 5.15 -11.78 5.00
CA PRO A 92 4.39 -12.39 6.09
C PRO A 92 4.44 -11.55 7.37
N ILE A 93 5.58 -10.89 7.66
CA ILE A 93 5.71 -9.97 8.79
C ILE A 93 4.78 -8.77 8.60
N GLY A 94 4.80 -8.14 7.42
CA GLY A 94 3.96 -7.00 7.09
C GLY A 94 2.46 -7.31 7.17
N LEU A 95 2.04 -8.47 6.67
CA LEU A 95 0.66 -8.95 6.77
C LEU A 95 0.24 -9.19 8.23
N THR A 96 1.08 -9.82 9.01
CA THR A 96 0.83 -10.06 10.43
C THR A 96 0.68 -8.74 11.19
N MET A 97 1.60 -7.80 10.97
CA MET A 97 1.54 -6.46 11.53
C MET A 97 0.28 -5.69 11.10
N LEU A 98 -0.15 -5.82 9.85
CA LEU A 98 -1.36 -5.18 9.34
C LEU A 98 -2.61 -5.72 10.05
N VAL A 99 -2.71 -7.03 10.23
CA VAL A 99 -3.84 -7.64 10.96
C VAL A 99 -3.84 -7.20 12.43
N ILE A 100 -2.68 -7.25 13.11
CA ILE A 100 -2.56 -6.78 14.48
C ILE A 100 -2.91 -5.30 14.58
N GLY A 101 -2.36 -4.46 13.71
CA GLY A 101 -2.62 -3.02 13.67
C GLY A 101 -4.10 -2.71 13.46
N PHE A 102 -4.77 -3.44 12.57
CA PHE A 102 -6.22 -3.31 12.37
C PHE A 102 -7.00 -3.60 13.66
N PHE A 103 -6.72 -4.72 14.34
CA PHE A 103 -7.40 -5.05 15.59
C PHE A 103 -7.10 -4.05 16.70
N VAL A 104 -5.86 -3.63 16.86
CA VAL A 104 -5.45 -2.64 17.86
C VAL A 104 -6.16 -1.30 17.63
N LEU A 105 -6.16 -0.80 16.39
CA LEU A 105 -6.82 0.46 16.06
C LEU A 105 -8.34 0.40 16.25
N THR A 106 -8.98 -0.65 15.73
CA THR A 106 -10.46 -0.69 15.65
C THR A 106 -11.13 -1.26 16.89
N LYS A 107 -10.43 -2.03 17.70
CA LYS A 107 -11.01 -2.68 18.89
C LYS A 107 -10.47 -2.13 20.21
N LEU A 108 -9.18 -1.80 20.26
CA LEU A 108 -8.52 -1.41 21.50
C LEU A 108 -8.47 0.12 21.67
N LEU A 109 -7.96 0.85 20.66
CA LEU A 109 -7.71 2.29 20.77
C LEU A 109 -8.93 3.13 20.40
N TYR A 110 -9.55 2.84 19.27
CA TYR A 110 -10.67 3.61 18.73
C TYR A 110 -11.83 2.69 18.38
N PRO A 111 -12.54 2.13 19.39
CA PRO A 111 -13.67 1.25 19.13
C PRO A 111 -14.77 2.02 18.39
N VAL A 112 -15.09 1.56 17.20
CA VAL A 112 -16.12 2.14 16.35
C VAL A 112 -17.35 1.26 16.43
N LYS A 113 -18.42 1.81 17.02
CA LYS A 113 -19.71 1.14 17.12
C LYS A 113 -20.69 1.81 16.17
N PHE A 114 -20.76 1.29 14.94
CA PHE A 114 -21.80 1.71 13.99
C PHE A 114 -23.03 0.82 14.13
N ASN A 115 -24.13 1.39 14.56
CA ASN A 115 -25.45 0.83 14.28
C ASN A 115 -25.80 1.26 12.85
N LEU A 116 -25.38 0.47 11.86
CA LEU A 116 -25.76 0.70 10.47
C LEU A 116 -27.26 0.51 10.33
N ASN A 117 -27.99 1.59 10.30
CA ASN A 117 -29.40 1.58 10.00
C ASN A 117 -29.61 1.11 8.54
N ILE A 118 -30.74 0.48 8.25
CA ILE A 118 -31.06 -0.05 6.91
C ILE A 118 -30.91 1.02 5.83
N GLU A 119 -31.21 2.27 6.17
CA GLU A 119 -31.06 3.42 5.27
C GLU A 119 -29.59 3.74 4.90
N ALA A 120 -28.68 3.67 5.87
CA ALA A 120 -27.24 3.89 5.63
C ALA A 120 -26.67 2.80 4.71
N LYS A 121 -27.05 1.55 4.95
CA LYS A 121 -26.68 0.42 4.11
C LYS A 121 -27.22 0.55 2.67
N ARG A 122 -28.45 1.07 2.54
CA ARG A 122 -29.06 1.34 1.23
C ARG A 122 -28.34 2.47 0.49
N LYS A 123 -27.96 3.57 1.16
CA LYS A 123 -27.19 4.68 0.57
C LYS A 123 -25.80 4.21 0.09
N ILE A 124 -25.09 3.43 0.89
CA ILE A 124 -23.78 2.87 0.51
C ILE A 124 -23.92 1.97 -0.72
N ASN A 125 -24.90 1.08 -0.74
CA ASN A 125 -25.17 0.23 -1.90
C ASN A 125 -25.54 1.04 -3.16
N GLN A 126 -26.34 2.08 -3.01
CA GLN A 126 -26.67 2.97 -4.15
C GLN A 126 -25.44 3.69 -4.69
N SER A 127 -24.52 4.12 -3.81
CA SER A 127 -23.25 4.74 -4.23
C SER A 127 -22.35 3.75 -4.96
N LEU A 128 -22.31 2.49 -4.51
CA LEU A 128 -21.59 1.42 -5.20
C LEU A 128 -22.18 1.12 -6.59
N TYR A 129 -23.51 1.08 -6.71
CA TYR A 129 -24.19 0.89 -7.99
C TYR A 129 -23.95 2.05 -8.98
N LYS A 130 -23.78 3.27 -8.50
CA LYS A 130 -23.48 4.46 -9.32
C LYS A 130 -22.06 4.43 -9.90
N LEU A 131 -21.13 3.70 -9.29
CA LEU A 131 -19.76 3.56 -9.83
C LEU A 131 -19.73 2.82 -11.16
N GLY A 132 -20.72 1.96 -11.44
CA GLY A 132 -20.81 1.24 -12.69
C GLY A 132 -19.69 0.21 -12.92
N PRO A 133 -19.63 -0.37 -14.12
CA PRO A 133 -18.55 -1.28 -14.49
C PRO A 133 -17.25 -0.50 -14.72
N MET A 134 -16.12 -1.15 -14.47
CA MET A 134 -14.78 -0.61 -14.69
C MET A 134 -14.63 0.00 -16.09
N SER A 135 -14.19 1.25 -16.16
CA SER A 135 -13.95 1.96 -17.41
C SER A 135 -12.77 1.35 -18.20
N ILE A 136 -12.70 1.64 -19.50
CA ILE A 136 -11.61 1.16 -20.36
C ILE A 136 -10.26 1.69 -19.86
N ASP A 137 -10.23 2.93 -19.40
CA ASP A 137 -8.99 3.56 -18.92
C ASP A 137 -8.52 2.99 -17.57
N GLU A 138 -9.44 2.67 -16.67
CA GLU A 138 -9.12 1.94 -15.42
C GLU A 138 -8.54 0.56 -15.71
N LYS A 139 -9.08 -0.16 -16.71
CA LYS A 139 -8.53 -1.44 -17.15
C LYS A 139 -7.12 -1.30 -17.73
N LYS A 140 -6.86 -0.26 -18.53
CA LYS A 140 -5.51 0.02 -19.06
C LYS A 140 -4.51 0.26 -17.94
N VAL A 141 -4.88 1.10 -16.96
CA VAL A 141 -4.03 1.38 -15.79
C VAL A 141 -3.76 0.10 -15.00
N LEU A 142 -4.78 -0.73 -14.76
CA LEU A 142 -4.62 -2.01 -14.06
C LEU A 142 -3.67 -2.96 -14.81
N ILE A 143 -3.80 -3.05 -16.14
CA ILE A 143 -2.93 -3.90 -16.98
C ILE A 143 -1.48 -3.39 -16.93
N LEU A 144 -1.27 -2.08 -17.11
CA LEU A 144 0.07 -1.48 -17.03
C LEU A 144 0.71 -1.70 -15.68
N PHE A 145 -0.04 -1.50 -14.60
CA PHE A 145 0.44 -1.75 -13.25
C PHE A 145 0.79 -3.23 -13.04
N GLY A 146 -0.07 -4.14 -13.50
CA GLY A 146 0.17 -5.59 -13.41
C GLY A 146 1.41 -6.03 -14.19
N LEU A 147 1.61 -5.49 -15.40
CA LEU A 147 2.81 -5.76 -16.20
C LEU A 147 4.08 -5.25 -15.50
N THR A 148 4.03 -4.03 -14.99
CA THR A 148 5.16 -3.44 -14.26
C THR A 148 5.53 -4.31 -13.05
N ALA A 149 4.53 -4.69 -12.25
CA ALA A 149 4.73 -5.57 -11.11
C ALA A 149 5.31 -6.93 -11.51
N PHE A 150 4.81 -7.52 -12.59
CA PHE A 150 5.30 -8.77 -13.15
C PHE A 150 6.78 -8.67 -13.56
N PHE A 151 7.17 -7.63 -14.30
CA PHE A 151 8.57 -7.42 -14.70
C PHE A 151 9.49 -7.20 -13.50
N TRP A 152 9.03 -6.50 -12.46
CA TRP A 152 9.82 -6.32 -11.24
C TRP A 152 10.07 -7.64 -10.50
N VAL A 153 9.05 -8.48 -10.36
CA VAL A 153 9.16 -9.80 -9.73
C VAL A 153 10.04 -10.74 -10.58
N SER A 154 9.89 -10.67 -11.90
CA SER A 154 10.62 -11.52 -12.85
C SER A 154 12.08 -11.08 -13.09
N ARG A 155 12.47 -9.92 -12.55
CA ARG A 155 13.82 -9.34 -12.79
C ARG A 155 14.96 -10.32 -12.46
N THR A 156 14.84 -11.10 -11.41
CA THR A 156 15.85 -12.10 -11.00
C THR A 156 16.08 -13.17 -12.07
N HIS A 157 15.04 -13.59 -12.79
CA HIS A 157 15.15 -14.55 -13.88
C HIS A 157 15.57 -13.89 -15.20
N LEU A 158 15.32 -12.59 -15.37
CA LEU A 158 15.69 -11.84 -16.57
C LEU A 158 17.15 -11.39 -16.55
N ASN A 159 17.79 -11.34 -15.39
CA ASN A 159 19.22 -11.04 -15.23
C ASN A 159 20.14 -12.08 -15.88
N ASP A 160 19.65 -13.30 -16.13
CA ASP A 160 20.40 -14.34 -16.85
C ASP A 160 20.50 -14.06 -18.35
N TYR A 161 19.77 -13.05 -18.86
CA TYR A 161 19.84 -12.62 -20.26
C TYR A 161 20.62 -11.30 -20.40
N PRO A 162 21.91 -11.32 -20.77
CA PRO A 162 22.77 -10.12 -20.81
C PRO A 162 22.30 -9.01 -21.76
N CYS A 163 21.38 -9.32 -22.67
CA CYS A 163 20.89 -8.38 -23.69
C CYS A 163 19.90 -7.34 -23.18
N LEU A 164 19.26 -7.58 -22.02
CA LEU A 164 18.23 -6.67 -21.49
C LEU A 164 18.74 -5.69 -20.42
N LEU A 165 19.99 -5.84 -19.98
CA LEU A 165 20.58 -5.08 -18.87
C LEU A 165 21.58 -4.00 -19.28
N TYR A 166 21.81 -3.79 -20.56
CA TYR A 166 22.78 -2.79 -21.03
C TYR A 166 22.19 -1.38 -21.00
N THR A 167 21.96 -0.84 -19.80
CA THR A 167 21.39 0.50 -19.68
C THR A 167 22.23 1.53 -18.91
N SER A 168 23.33 1.14 -18.26
CA SER A 168 24.35 2.10 -17.79
C SER A 168 25.66 1.39 -17.47
N PRO A 169 26.80 1.91 -17.93
CA PRO A 169 28.11 1.43 -17.48
C PRO A 169 28.24 1.63 -15.97
N SER A 170 28.69 0.60 -15.27
CA SER A 170 29.04 0.68 -13.86
C SER A 170 30.17 1.70 -13.66
N PRO A 171 30.21 2.47 -12.56
CA PRO A 171 31.37 3.30 -12.23
C PRO A 171 32.72 2.53 -12.18
N ARG A 172 32.66 1.21 -12.08
CA ARG A 172 33.83 0.33 -12.12
C ARG A 172 34.38 0.08 -13.54
N ASP A 173 33.61 0.43 -14.57
CA ASP A 173 34.02 0.22 -15.99
C ASP A 173 34.85 1.40 -16.53
N TYR A 174 35.08 2.43 -15.74
CA TYR A 174 35.98 3.52 -16.04
C TYR A 174 37.37 3.21 -15.42
N PRO A 175 38.39 2.94 -16.22
CA PRO A 175 39.78 2.89 -15.72
C PRO A 175 40.14 4.29 -15.20
N GLY A 176 40.49 4.38 -13.91
CA GLY A 176 40.99 5.59 -13.27
C GLY A 176 42.34 6.00 -13.82
#